data_7a54e6281644d0ccc07c7df94f49ef52
#
_entry.id   7a54e6281644d0ccc07c7df94f49ef52
#
_cell.length_a   1.000
_cell.length_b   1.000
_cell.length_c   1.000
_cell.angle_alpha   90.00
_cell.angle_beta   90.00
_cell.angle_gamma   90.00
#
_symmetry.space_group_name_H-M   'P 1'
#
loop_
_entity.id
_entity.type
_entity.pdbx_description
1 polymer ?
#
loop_
_entity_poly.entity_id
_entity_poly.type
_entity_poly.pdbx_seq_one_letter_code
_entity_poly.pdbx_strand_id
1 'polypeptide(L)'
;MDKDSNIDKDLSKIDKSVVIDNLVKEEISTNSEIYKRLYHEIEEYCMNRPYGLGKKILVTYDSYRIVKDILEKLGWFNRFITVIDEFQSILHDARFKSDTELKFMEYLKQSPTAYFVSATPMMDEYLEMLDEFKDLPYYELDWGSEDTTRIIKPDLDVYLMRTVGEKASEIIQKYLNNDFESVVVLRNGIPTRIISDEAVFYVNSVNHITSIIKKNNLTPEQCNILCSDTEDNKKKIQRRLGKSFTIGEVPLKGVKPKMFTFCTRTVYLGADFYSLCARSFIFSDSNIDSLAVDISEDLPQILGRQRLFENPWSNSAIFYYRSTANYREMKEEDFKNIIESKKKSTENLLLAYNTTLDTVKYDLAKNYQKVAKSYNYKDDYVAVNKIQTQDGNIILKPVLNNLVLVNEIRAFKIQQIDYKDRFSVFSTIHNTLSPDDIVNQEVSEFLRVYTKLSTIHDKLKMLCEYGLSSDAIDIVLGQIADSDEIKSYYTTLGSSKLKSLSYNSAKIKNHLGVVTFSQELLESSIYSEFKVGDKITLSDIKSRLEVLYKSINYDKVAKAKDLENYFEVKNSSIYENGKKVKCYIIIKKKG
;
A
#
# COMPACT_ATOMS: atom_id res chain seq x y z
N MET A 1 29.75 -10.25 -35.11
CA MET A 1 29.02 -11.45 -34.80
C MET A 1 29.85 -12.19 -33.76
N ASP A 2 29.22 -12.62 -32.69
CA ASP A 2 29.76 -13.33 -31.53
C ASP A 2 30.60 -12.55 -30.50
N LYS A 3 29.97 -11.58 -29.87
CA LYS A 3 30.46 -11.04 -28.58
C LYS A 3 29.43 -11.20 -27.43
N ASP A 4 28.21 -11.64 -27.71
CA ASP A 4 27.14 -11.75 -26.69
C ASP A 4 27.09 -13.10 -25.96
N SER A 5 27.76 -14.14 -26.47
CA SER A 5 27.72 -15.48 -25.87
C SER A 5 28.62 -15.67 -24.62
N ASN A 6 29.51 -14.73 -24.34
CA ASN A 6 30.41 -14.83 -23.16
C ASN A 6 29.88 -14.10 -21.94
N ILE A 7 28.95 -13.14 -22.11
CA ILE A 7 28.35 -12.41 -20.98
C ILE A 7 27.37 -13.31 -20.22
N ASP A 8 26.59 -14.12 -20.93
CA ASP A 8 25.61 -15.04 -20.31
C ASP A 8 26.27 -16.22 -19.55
N LYS A 9 27.49 -16.61 -19.92
CA LYS A 9 28.22 -17.66 -19.18
C LYS A 9 28.84 -17.17 -17.89
N ASP A 10 29.20 -15.89 -17.81
CA ASP A 10 29.70 -15.29 -16.56
C ASP A 10 28.57 -14.97 -15.57
N LEU A 11 27.35 -14.67 -16.06
CA LEU A 11 26.17 -14.47 -15.23
C LEU A 11 25.70 -15.76 -14.52
N SER A 12 25.87 -16.93 -15.14
CA SER A 12 25.55 -18.22 -14.49
C SER A 12 26.46 -18.56 -13.29
N LYS A 13 27.58 -17.88 -13.14
CA LYS A 13 28.44 -17.98 -11.94
C LYS A 13 28.04 -17.01 -10.83
N ILE A 14 27.26 -16.00 -11.14
CA ILE A 14 26.71 -15.03 -10.16
C ILE A 14 25.59 -15.65 -9.30
N ASP A 15 24.92 -16.68 -9.82
CA ASP A 15 23.87 -17.41 -9.08
C ASP A 15 24.37 -18.11 -7.79
N LYS A 16 25.68 -18.21 -7.61
CA LYS A 16 26.28 -18.67 -6.35
C LYS A 16 26.21 -17.62 -5.23
N SER A 17 25.99 -16.35 -5.55
CA SER A 17 25.82 -15.28 -4.55
C SER A 17 24.52 -15.45 -3.72
N VAL A 18 23.46 -16.01 -4.32
CA VAL A 18 22.20 -16.30 -3.64
C VAL A 18 22.37 -17.31 -2.49
N VAL A 19 23.34 -18.20 -2.61
CA VAL A 19 23.66 -19.19 -1.55
C VAL A 19 24.27 -18.51 -0.32
N ILE A 20 24.98 -17.40 -0.49
CA ILE A 20 25.63 -16.67 0.61
C ILE A 20 24.57 -15.96 1.47
N ASP A 21 23.54 -15.40 0.86
CA ASP A 21 22.48 -14.66 1.56
C ASP A 21 21.67 -15.53 2.54
N ASN A 22 21.43 -16.77 2.22
CA ASN A 22 20.71 -17.70 3.10
C ASN A 22 21.56 -18.25 4.26
N LEU A 23 22.89 -18.17 4.14
CA LEU A 23 23.83 -18.71 5.12
C LEU A 23 24.29 -17.67 6.17
N VAL A 24 24.10 -16.39 5.91
CA VAL A 24 24.50 -15.28 6.81
C VAL A 24 23.56 -15.09 7.99
N LYS A 25 22.38 -15.71 7.98
CA LYS A 25 21.45 -15.68 9.13
C LYS A 25 21.95 -16.45 10.36
N GLU A 26 22.91 -17.34 10.19
CA GLU A 26 23.67 -17.94 11.28
C GLU A 26 25.00 -17.20 11.41
N GLU A 27 25.43 -16.86 12.63
CA GLU A 27 26.75 -16.24 12.87
C GLU A 27 27.84 -17.18 12.31
N ILE A 28 28.26 -16.94 11.06
CA ILE A 28 29.32 -17.74 10.42
C ILE A 28 30.61 -17.47 11.18
N SER A 29 30.99 -18.40 12.02
CA SER A 29 32.29 -18.32 12.68
C SER A 29 33.42 -18.51 11.63
N THR A 30 34.56 -17.87 11.86
CA THR A 30 35.74 -18.01 10.99
C THR A 30 36.27 -19.46 10.89
N ASN A 31 35.74 -20.35 11.72
CA ASN A 31 36.06 -21.78 11.72
C ASN A 31 35.00 -22.64 11.00
N SER A 32 33.89 -22.04 10.52
CA SER A 32 32.88 -22.81 9.80
C SER A 32 33.40 -23.30 8.44
N GLU A 33 32.93 -24.47 7.99
CA GLU A 33 33.23 -25.01 6.66
C GLU A 33 32.82 -24.04 5.54
N ILE A 34 31.76 -23.27 5.78
CA ILE A 34 31.25 -22.25 4.85
C ILE A 34 32.24 -21.11 4.70
N TYR A 35 32.80 -20.60 5.82
CA TYR A 35 33.80 -19.54 5.76
C TYR A 35 35.08 -20.03 5.03
N LYS A 36 35.56 -21.23 5.32
CA LYS A 36 36.73 -21.82 4.66
C LYS A 36 36.51 -21.95 3.15
N ARG A 37 35.33 -22.39 2.75
CA ARG A 37 34.95 -22.51 1.35
C ARG A 37 34.93 -21.16 0.66
N LEU A 38 34.24 -20.14 1.26
CA LEU A 38 34.23 -18.77 0.75
C LEU A 38 35.62 -18.16 0.64
N TYR A 39 36.46 -18.39 1.67
CA TYR A 39 37.84 -17.95 1.65
C TYR A 39 38.57 -18.50 0.41
N HIS A 40 38.45 -19.78 0.19
CA HIS A 40 39.13 -20.46 -0.94
C HIS A 40 38.58 -20.01 -2.29
N GLU A 41 37.28 -19.88 -2.43
CA GLU A 41 36.64 -19.39 -3.66
C GLU A 41 37.03 -17.93 -3.98
N ILE A 42 37.11 -17.04 -2.98
CA ILE A 42 37.56 -15.66 -3.17
C ILE A 42 39.07 -15.62 -3.49
N GLU A 43 39.86 -16.41 -2.78
CA GLU A 43 41.32 -16.54 -3.06
C GLU A 43 41.55 -16.98 -4.49
N GLU A 44 40.94 -18.10 -4.93
CA GLU A 44 41.04 -18.61 -6.29
C GLU A 44 40.60 -17.57 -7.32
N TYR A 45 39.46 -16.90 -7.09
CA TYR A 45 38.97 -15.82 -7.96
C TYR A 45 39.97 -14.67 -8.06
N CYS A 46 40.56 -14.28 -6.94
CA CYS A 46 41.56 -13.21 -6.91
C CYS A 46 42.85 -13.59 -7.62
N MET A 47 43.25 -14.86 -7.57
CA MET A 47 44.53 -15.32 -8.14
C MET A 47 44.43 -15.71 -9.62
N ASN A 48 43.36 -16.33 -10.06
CA ASN A 48 43.25 -17.01 -11.35
C ASN A 48 42.61 -16.21 -12.49
N ARG A 49 42.26 -14.94 -12.27
CA ARG A 49 41.62 -14.13 -13.34
C ARG A 49 42.66 -13.61 -14.34
N PRO A 50 42.38 -13.63 -15.66
CA PRO A 50 43.30 -13.16 -16.69
C PRO A 50 43.82 -11.74 -16.43
N TYR A 51 45.06 -11.53 -16.76
CA TYR A 51 45.72 -10.24 -16.60
C TYR A 51 44.98 -9.14 -17.36
N GLY A 52 44.73 -7.99 -16.73
CA GLY A 52 44.09 -6.82 -17.36
C GLY A 52 42.60 -6.65 -17.11
N LEU A 53 41.88 -7.63 -16.55
CA LEU A 53 40.49 -7.47 -16.15
C LEU A 53 40.39 -7.15 -14.66
N GLY A 54 39.74 -6.04 -14.32
CA GLY A 54 39.44 -5.68 -12.93
C GLY A 54 38.62 -6.78 -12.24
N LYS A 55 38.95 -7.06 -10.99
CA LYS A 55 38.22 -8.04 -10.17
C LYS A 55 37.00 -7.35 -9.57
N LYS A 56 35.83 -8.02 -9.64
CA LYS A 56 34.58 -7.51 -9.11
C LYS A 56 33.94 -8.54 -8.19
N ILE A 57 33.65 -8.15 -6.97
CA ILE A 57 32.96 -8.97 -5.98
C ILE A 57 31.66 -8.22 -5.65
N LEU A 58 30.54 -8.87 -5.88
CA LEU A 58 29.21 -8.36 -5.50
C LEU A 58 28.81 -9.03 -4.19
N VAL A 59 28.37 -8.23 -3.22
CA VAL A 59 28.05 -8.71 -1.88
C VAL A 59 26.94 -7.86 -1.26
N THR A 60 26.05 -8.48 -0.47
CA THR A 60 25.05 -7.76 0.32
C THR A 60 25.69 -7.08 1.53
N TYR A 61 25.03 -6.06 2.08
CA TYR A 61 25.53 -5.35 3.27
C TYR A 61 25.75 -6.30 4.45
N ASP A 62 24.86 -7.26 4.66
CA ASP A 62 24.96 -8.29 5.71
C ASP A 62 26.23 -9.13 5.58
N SER A 63 26.66 -9.40 4.35
CA SER A 63 27.81 -10.29 4.03
C SER A 63 29.12 -9.55 3.85
N TYR A 64 29.10 -8.22 3.75
CA TYR A 64 30.28 -7.38 3.49
C TYR A 64 31.43 -7.67 4.46
N ARG A 65 31.12 -7.84 5.76
CA ARG A 65 32.12 -8.16 6.77
C ARG A 65 32.96 -9.39 6.40
N ILE A 66 32.30 -10.45 5.94
CA ILE A 66 32.98 -11.73 5.62
C ILE A 66 33.95 -11.54 4.47
N VAL A 67 33.49 -10.87 3.41
CA VAL A 67 34.33 -10.58 2.24
C VAL A 67 35.48 -9.68 2.62
N LYS A 68 35.24 -8.64 3.41
CA LYS A 68 36.29 -7.75 3.93
C LYS A 68 37.34 -8.50 4.71
N ASP A 69 36.95 -9.34 5.69
CA ASP A 69 37.88 -10.14 6.50
C ASP A 69 38.75 -11.07 5.64
N ILE A 70 38.16 -11.67 4.61
CA ILE A 70 38.90 -12.55 3.68
C ILE A 70 39.90 -11.74 2.87
N LEU A 71 39.47 -10.61 2.29
CA LEU A 71 40.35 -9.75 1.51
C LEU A 71 41.49 -9.15 2.33
N GLU A 72 41.26 -8.85 3.62
CA GLU A 72 42.30 -8.40 4.55
C GLU A 72 43.32 -9.49 4.82
N LYS A 73 42.91 -10.73 5.11
CA LYS A 73 43.80 -11.89 5.31
C LYS A 73 44.63 -12.20 4.08
N LEU A 74 44.05 -11.97 2.90
CA LEU A 74 44.76 -12.13 1.63
C LEU A 74 45.70 -10.95 1.28
N GLY A 75 45.64 -9.85 2.06
CA GLY A 75 46.38 -8.63 1.77
C GLY A 75 45.89 -7.86 0.53
N TRP A 76 44.64 -8.07 0.14
CA TRP A 76 44.07 -7.50 -1.08
C TRP A 76 43.05 -6.38 -0.82
N PHE A 77 42.57 -6.23 0.41
CA PHE A 77 41.51 -5.27 0.73
C PHE A 77 41.79 -3.84 0.26
N ASN A 78 43.04 -3.38 0.47
CA ASN A 78 43.49 -2.04 0.03
C ASN A 78 43.59 -1.86 -1.50
N ARG A 79 43.36 -2.91 -2.28
CA ARG A 79 43.37 -2.87 -3.75
C ARG A 79 41.96 -2.80 -4.33
N PHE A 80 40.94 -2.91 -3.50
CA PHE A 80 39.55 -2.81 -3.90
C PHE A 80 39.00 -1.44 -3.58
N ILE A 81 38.14 -0.95 -4.49
CA ILE A 81 37.26 0.19 -4.28
C ILE A 81 35.93 -0.41 -3.86
N THR A 82 35.37 0.09 -2.77
CA THR A 82 34.03 -0.29 -2.33
C THR A 82 32.99 0.66 -2.95
N VAL A 83 32.04 0.12 -3.69
CA VAL A 83 30.92 0.89 -4.25
C VAL A 83 29.64 0.40 -3.56
N ILE A 84 28.96 1.31 -2.91
CA ILE A 84 27.72 1.06 -2.17
C ILE A 84 26.57 1.54 -3.05
N ASP A 85 25.86 0.59 -3.64
CA ASP A 85 24.69 0.87 -4.48
C ASP A 85 23.43 0.98 -3.62
N GLU A 86 22.50 1.85 -4.03
CA GLU A 86 21.25 2.13 -3.32
C GLU A 86 21.47 2.45 -1.83
N PHE A 87 22.44 3.33 -1.55
CA PHE A 87 22.88 3.61 -0.18
C PHE A 87 21.76 4.21 0.72
N GLN A 88 20.71 4.81 0.14
CA GLN A 88 19.53 5.26 0.90
C GLN A 88 18.83 4.12 1.66
N SER A 89 19.02 2.85 1.23
CA SER A 89 18.50 1.69 1.93
C SER A 89 19.05 1.55 3.35
N ILE A 90 20.24 2.06 3.61
CA ILE A 90 20.87 2.08 4.95
C ILE A 90 19.97 2.83 5.94
N LEU A 91 19.44 3.98 5.54
CA LEU A 91 18.52 4.76 6.38
C LEU A 91 17.13 4.10 6.45
N HIS A 92 16.63 3.59 5.33
CA HIS A 92 15.32 2.96 5.26
C HIS A 92 15.20 1.72 6.14
N ASP A 93 16.22 0.86 6.11
CA ASP A 93 16.24 -0.41 6.83
C ASP A 93 16.69 -0.25 8.29
N ALA A 94 17.22 0.91 8.67
CA ALA A 94 17.75 1.18 10.01
C ALA A 94 16.79 0.82 11.15
N ARG A 95 15.48 0.94 10.94
CA ARG A 95 14.47 0.57 11.94
C ARG A 95 14.37 -0.94 12.18
N PHE A 96 14.65 -1.74 11.17
CA PHE A 96 14.49 -3.20 11.20
C PHE A 96 15.81 -3.94 11.31
N LYS A 97 16.88 -3.34 10.78
CA LYS A 97 18.22 -3.94 10.69
C LYS A 97 19.32 -3.04 11.28
N SER A 98 18.96 -2.21 12.27
CA SER A 98 19.89 -1.19 12.80
C SER A 98 21.26 -1.74 13.20
N ASP A 99 21.32 -2.93 13.80
CA ASP A 99 22.59 -3.57 14.18
C ASP A 99 23.46 -3.93 12.96
N THR A 100 22.83 -4.33 11.87
CA THR A 100 23.52 -4.67 10.62
C THR A 100 24.05 -3.43 9.94
N GLU A 101 23.19 -2.42 9.79
CA GLU A 101 23.52 -1.17 9.09
C GLU A 101 24.61 -0.39 9.84
N LEU A 102 24.51 -0.30 11.16
CA LEU A 102 25.57 0.34 11.96
C LEU A 102 26.91 -0.37 11.83
N LYS A 103 26.93 -1.71 11.88
CA LYS A 103 28.17 -2.48 11.71
C LYS A 103 28.72 -2.31 10.30
N PHE A 104 27.88 -2.33 9.29
CA PHE A 104 28.28 -2.09 7.93
C PHE A 104 28.94 -0.71 7.79
N MET A 105 28.35 0.35 8.35
CA MET A 105 28.94 1.68 8.36
C MET A 105 30.29 1.73 9.09
N GLU A 106 30.44 1.01 10.21
CA GLU A 106 31.73 0.91 10.90
C GLU A 106 32.80 0.20 10.05
N TYR A 107 32.43 -0.85 9.31
CA TYR A 107 33.37 -1.53 8.40
C TYR A 107 33.73 -0.64 7.21
N LEU A 108 32.82 0.18 6.70
CA LEU A 108 33.08 1.14 5.63
C LEU A 108 34.10 2.21 6.03
N LYS A 109 34.10 2.67 7.29
CA LYS A 109 35.13 3.60 7.81
C LYS A 109 36.54 3.06 7.70
N GLN A 110 36.71 1.74 7.60
CA GLN A 110 37.98 1.08 7.44
C GLN A 110 38.32 0.84 5.95
N SER A 111 37.40 1.08 5.04
CA SER A 111 37.64 0.94 3.60
C SER A 111 38.52 2.08 3.10
N PRO A 112 39.58 1.79 2.34
CA PRO A 112 40.51 2.83 1.84
C PRO A 112 39.79 3.83 0.92
N THR A 113 38.82 3.35 0.15
CA THR A 113 38.02 4.16 -0.78
C THR A 113 36.60 3.58 -0.85
N ALA A 114 35.62 4.39 -0.52
CA ALA A 114 34.21 4.02 -0.63
C ALA A 114 33.44 5.10 -1.40
N TYR A 115 32.59 4.65 -2.33
CA TYR A 115 31.66 5.50 -3.08
C TYR A 115 30.24 5.07 -2.81
N PHE A 116 29.40 6.03 -2.50
CA PHE A 116 27.97 5.84 -2.31
C PHE A 116 27.25 6.30 -3.56
N VAL A 117 26.45 5.43 -4.17
CA VAL A 117 25.73 5.72 -5.41
C VAL A 117 24.24 5.41 -5.23
N SER A 118 23.40 6.23 -5.85
CA SER A 118 21.97 6.03 -5.89
C SER A 118 21.36 6.81 -7.05
N ALA A 119 20.31 6.28 -7.65
CA ALA A 119 19.45 7.01 -8.57
C ALA A 119 18.40 7.86 -7.82
N THR A 120 18.12 7.51 -6.56
CA THR A 120 17.17 8.19 -5.69
C THR A 120 17.83 8.43 -4.32
N PRO A 121 18.76 9.40 -4.23
CA PRO A 121 19.54 9.62 -3.01
C PRO A 121 18.65 10.09 -1.87
N MET A 122 19.13 9.92 -0.65
CA MET A 122 18.53 10.55 0.53
C MET A 122 18.48 12.07 0.34
N MET A 123 17.45 12.71 0.91
CA MET A 123 17.41 14.18 0.94
C MET A 123 18.61 14.75 1.72
N ASP A 124 19.14 15.87 1.26
CA ASP A 124 20.33 16.53 1.83
C ASP A 124 20.20 16.73 3.34
N GLU A 125 19.01 17.10 3.83
CA GLU A 125 18.78 17.31 5.26
C GLU A 125 19.05 16.06 6.12
N TYR A 126 18.88 14.84 5.57
CA TYR A 126 19.19 13.60 6.30
C TYR A 126 20.68 13.25 6.19
N LEU A 127 21.30 13.54 5.05
CA LEU A 127 22.74 13.37 4.86
C LEU A 127 23.53 14.26 5.81
N GLU A 128 23.11 15.50 6.01
CA GLU A 128 23.72 16.45 6.96
C GLU A 128 23.60 15.99 8.41
N MET A 129 22.55 15.24 8.77
CA MET A 129 22.36 14.69 10.12
C MET A 129 23.23 13.45 10.41
N LEU A 130 23.79 12.83 9.38
CA LEU A 130 24.60 11.61 9.49
C LEU A 130 26.09 11.96 9.40
N ASP A 131 26.82 11.81 10.49
CA ASP A 131 28.26 12.10 10.57
C ASP A 131 29.09 11.39 9.50
N GLU A 132 28.59 10.25 9.00
CA GLU A 132 29.23 9.46 7.95
C GLU A 132 29.17 10.12 6.57
N PHE A 133 28.21 10.99 6.32
CA PHE A 133 27.95 11.55 4.99
C PHE A 133 28.19 13.06 4.90
N LYS A 134 28.02 13.82 5.99
CA LYS A 134 28.00 15.29 6.01
C LYS A 134 29.23 15.96 5.38
N ASP A 135 30.38 15.31 5.46
CA ASP A 135 31.66 15.87 4.95
C ASP A 135 32.11 15.20 3.65
N LEU A 136 31.28 14.32 3.05
CA LEU A 136 31.64 13.68 1.79
C LEU A 136 31.36 14.61 0.61
N PRO A 137 32.23 14.62 -0.42
CA PRO A 137 31.94 15.35 -1.64
C PRO A 137 30.74 14.71 -2.36
N TYR A 138 29.81 15.56 -2.79
CA TYR A 138 28.60 15.17 -3.52
C TYR A 138 28.77 15.49 -5.01
N TYR A 139 28.41 14.53 -5.85
CA TYR A 139 28.42 14.66 -7.30
C TYR A 139 27.07 14.25 -7.86
N GLU A 140 26.40 15.16 -8.55
CA GLU A 140 25.18 14.88 -9.29
C GLU A 140 25.50 14.64 -10.75
N LEU A 141 25.04 13.51 -11.28
CA LEU A 141 25.11 13.17 -12.69
C LEU A 141 23.75 13.37 -13.34
N ASP A 142 23.51 14.57 -13.86
CA ASP A 142 22.28 14.89 -14.57
C ASP A 142 22.39 14.51 -16.05
N TRP A 143 21.95 13.31 -16.38
CA TRP A 143 21.84 12.85 -17.78
C TRP A 143 20.85 13.67 -18.60
N GLY A 144 19.92 14.37 -17.93
CA GLY A 144 18.89 15.15 -18.57
C GLY A 144 19.37 16.42 -19.22
N SER A 145 20.45 17.00 -18.71
CA SER A 145 21.08 18.16 -19.30
C SER A 145 21.80 17.82 -20.61
N GLU A 146 22.26 16.55 -20.76
CA GLU A 146 23.02 16.11 -21.93
C GLU A 146 22.11 15.49 -23.01
N ASP A 147 21.11 14.71 -22.63
CA ASP A 147 20.22 14.03 -23.57
C ASP A 147 18.80 13.89 -23.01
N THR A 148 17.94 14.83 -23.33
CA THR A 148 16.54 14.85 -22.88
C THR A 148 15.72 13.65 -23.37
N THR A 149 16.18 12.93 -24.40
CA THR A 149 15.48 11.74 -24.91
C THR A 149 15.66 10.52 -23.99
N ARG A 150 16.65 10.56 -23.11
CA ARG A 150 16.93 9.49 -22.13
C ARG A 150 16.16 9.64 -20.83
N ILE A 151 15.60 10.82 -20.60
CA ILE A 151 14.75 11.03 -19.41
C ILE A 151 13.35 10.54 -19.73
N ILE A 152 13.01 9.43 -19.16
CA ILE A 152 11.65 8.94 -19.13
C ILE A 152 10.94 9.69 -18.00
N LYS A 153 10.10 10.67 -18.37
CA LYS A 153 9.21 11.32 -17.41
C LYS A 153 8.00 10.41 -17.18
N PRO A 154 7.82 9.83 -15.99
CA PRO A 154 6.67 9.00 -15.73
C PRO A 154 5.40 9.85 -15.64
N ASP A 155 4.32 9.35 -16.22
CA ASP A 155 2.98 9.90 -16.03
C ASP A 155 2.40 9.32 -14.73
N LEU A 156 2.02 10.19 -13.82
CA LEU A 156 1.43 9.79 -12.55
C LEU A 156 0.04 10.40 -12.41
N ASP A 157 -0.97 9.54 -12.35
CA ASP A 157 -2.33 9.92 -11.99
C ASP A 157 -2.48 9.79 -10.46
N VAL A 158 -2.91 10.86 -9.80
CA VAL A 158 -2.98 10.93 -8.33
C VAL A 158 -4.42 11.08 -7.88
N TYR A 159 -4.89 10.16 -7.03
CA TYR A 159 -6.27 10.14 -6.55
C TYR A 159 -6.34 9.94 -5.03
N LEU A 160 -7.28 10.63 -4.39
CA LEU A 160 -7.66 10.32 -3.01
C LEU A 160 -8.36 8.97 -2.94
N MET A 161 -8.15 8.26 -1.84
CA MET A 161 -8.88 7.05 -1.53
C MET A 161 -9.42 7.09 -0.09
N ARG A 162 -10.54 6.40 0.13
CA ARG A 162 -11.09 6.23 1.47
C ARG A 162 -10.30 5.21 2.28
N THR A 163 -10.08 4.03 1.72
CA THR A 163 -9.23 2.99 2.30
C THR A 163 -8.54 2.18 1.20
N VAL A 164 -7.33 1.69 1.49
CA VAL A 164 -6.57 0.81 0.58
C VAL A 164 -7.41 -0.41 0.16
N GLY A 165 -8.10 -1.04 1.14
CA GLY A 165 -8.85 -2.26 0.89
C GLY A 165 -10.09 -2.07 0.01
N GLU A 166 -10.76 -0.93 0.09
CA GLU A 166 -11.90 -0.59 -0.77
C GLU A 166 -11.43 -0.29 -2.19
N LYS A 167 -10.46 0.62 -2.34
CA LYS A 167 -9.97 1.02 -3.66
C LYS A 167 -9.31 -0.13 -4.42
N ALA A 168 -8.49 -0.94 -3.76
CA ALA A 168 -7.93 -2.14 -4.38
C ALA A 168 -9.02 -3.13 -4.79
N SER A 169 -10.09 -3.30 -3.98
CA SER A 169 -11.21 -4.17 -4.34
C SER A 169 -11.98 -3.66 -5.56
N GLU A 170 -12.20 -2.36 -5.68
CA GLU A 170 -12.85 -1.77 -6.86
C GLU A 170 -12.08 -2.08 -8.16
N ILE A 171 -10.75 -1.91 -8.12
CA ILE A 171 -9.88 -2.22 -9.25
C ILE A 171 -9.93 -3.72 -9.57
N ILE A 172 -9.80 -4.57 -8.56
CA ILE A 172 -9.86 -6.03 -8.73
C ILE A 172 -11.19 -6.44 -9.38
N GLN A 173 -12.32 -5.87 -8.93
CA GLN A 173 -13.62 -6.19 -9.51
C GLN A 173 -13.74 -5.75 -10.97
N LYS A 174 -13.15 -4.61 -11.37
CA LYS A 174 -13.07 -4.22 -12.78
C LYS A 174 -12.35 -5.29 -13.60
N TYR A 175 -11.19 -5.73 -13.15
CA TYR A 175 -10.40 -6.77 -13.82
C TYR A 175 -11.14 -8.12 -13.89
N LEU A 176 -11.76 -8.56 -12.80
CA LEU A 176 -12.54 -9.80 -12.78
C LEU A 176 -13.78 -9.76 -13.71
N ASN A 177 -14.31 -8.57 -13.93
CA ASN A 177 -15.41 -8.35 -14.88
C ASN A 177 -14.93 -8.10 -16.33
N ASN A 178 -13.63 -8.26 -16.62
CA ASN A 178 -12.99 -7.95 -17.90
C ASN A 178 -13.18 -6.49 -18.34
N ASP A 179 -13.37 -5.57 -17.40
CA ASP A 179 -13.42 -4.13 -17.63
C ASP A 179 -11.99 -3.57 -17.61
N PHE A 180 -11.28 -3.89 -18.69
CA PHE A 180 -9.87 -3.54 -18.83
C PHE A 180 -9.70 -2.20 -19.54
N GLU A 181 -8.72 -1.46 -19.09
CA GLU A 181 -8.22 -0.32 -19.86
C GLU A 181 -7.54 -0.79 -21.15
N SER A 182 -7.67 -0.04 -22.21
CA SER A 182 -7.02 -0.37 -23.47
C SER A 182 -6.54 0.88 -24.19
N VAL A 183 -5.43 0.74 -24.89
CA VAL A 183 -4.83 1.80 -25.70
C VAL A 183 -4.50 1.27 -27.08
N VAL A 184 -4.56 2.13 -28.10
CA VAL A 184 -4.10 1.79 -29.45
C VAL A 184 -2.71 2.39 -29.63
N VAL A 185 -1.73 1.53 -29.89
CA VAL A 185 -0.35 1.92 -30.17
C VAL A 185 0.03 1.50 -31.60
N LEU A 186 0.99 2.21 -32.19
CA LEU A 186 1.56 1.82 -33.48
C LEU A 186 2.70 0.84 -33.26
N ARG A 187 2.49 -0.44 -33.60
CA ARG A 187 3.55 -1.45 -33.65
C ARG A 187 3.94 -1.72 -35.11
N ASN A 188 5.17 -1.40 -35.44
CA ASN A 188 5.66 -1.50 -36.83
C ASN A 188 4.75 -0.80 -37.86
N GLY A 189 4.19 0.37 -37.50
CA GLY A 189 3.28 1.11 -38.35
C GLY A 189 1.83 0.60 -38.38
N ILE A 190 1.51 -0.50 -37.66
CA ILE A 190 0.17 -1.09 -37.61
C ILE A 190 -0.50 -0.68 -36.29
N PRO A 191 -1.70 -0.06 -36.32
CA PRO A 191 -2.48 0.21 -35.13
C PRO A 191 -2.84 -1.10 -34.40
N THR A 192 -2.29 -1.26 -33.20
CA THR A 192 -2.50 -2.46 -32.38
C THR A 192 -3.15 -2.06 -31.08
N ARG A 193 -4.29 -2.68 -30.74
CA ARG A 193 -4.95 -2.48 -29.46
C ARG A 193 -4.29 -3.35 -28.41
N ILE A 194 -3.81 -2.73 -27.34
CA ILE A 194 -3.28 -3.41 -26.16
C ILE A 194 -4.28 -3.25 -25.03
N ILE A 195 -4.55 -4.33 -24.33
CA ILE A 195 -5.49 -4.40 -23.20
C ILE A 195 -4.65 -4.63 -21.94
N SER A 196 -4.89 -3.86 -20.89
CA SER A 196 -4.25 -4.04 -19.59
C SER A 196 -4.98 -5.12 -18.79
N ASP A 197 -4.65 -6.40 -19.00
CA ASP A 197 -5.21 -7.53 -18.26
C ASP A 197 -4.34 -8.00 -17.08
N GLU A 198 -3.29 -7.24 -16.76
CA GLU A 198 -2.37 -7.46 -15.65
C GLU A 198 -2.26 -6.21 -14.78
N ALA A 199 -2.38 -6.39 -13.46
CA ALA A 199 -2.29 -5.30 -12.48
C ALA A 199 -1.23 -5.58 -11.43
N VAL A 200 -0.35 -4.61 -11.18
CA VAL A 200 0.65 -4.66 -10.10
C VAL A 200 0.24 -3.69 -9.00
N PHE A 201 0.01 -4.23 -7.81
CA PHE A 201 -0.41 -3.49 -6.62
C PHE A 201 0.75 -3.31 -5.67
N TYR A 202 1.17 -2.09 -5.45
CA TYR A 202 2.19 -1.73 -4.47
C TYR A 202 1.52 -1.39 -3.14
N VAL A 203 1.52 -2.37 -2.22
CA VAL A 203 0.86 -2.27 -0.90
C VAL A 203 1.83 -2.79 0.17
N ASN A 204 2.51 -1.91 0.87
CA ASN A 204 3.58 -2.30 1.80
C ASN A 204 3.06 -2.92 3.10
N SER A 205 2.18 -3.91 2.99
CA SER A 205 1.67 -4.66 4.15
C SER A 205 1.10 -6.02 3.75
N VAL A 206 1.75 -7.10 4.18
CA VAL A 206 1.26 -8.47 4.00
C VAL A 206 -0.14 -8.66 4.61
N ASN A 207 -0.44 -7.97 5.71
CA ASN A 207 -1.76 -8.02 6.33
C ASN A 207 -2.85 -7.41 5.43
N HIS A 208 -2.58 -6.27 4.79
CA HIS A 208 -3.52 -5.65 3.86
C HIS A 208 -3.66 -6.47 2.59
N ILE A 209 -2.55 -6.94 2.02
CA ILE A 209 -2.54 -7.82 0.83
C ILE A 209 -3.42 -9.05 1.07
N THR A 210 -3.20 -9.77 2.16
CA THR A 210 -4.00 -10.98 2.46
C THR A 210 -5.47 -10.67 2.72
N SER A 211 -5.78 -9.51 3.30
CA SER A 211 -7.17 -9.08 3.49
C SER A 211 -7.86 -8.73 2.17
N ILE A 212 -7.17 -8.06 1.26
CA ILE A 212 -7.65 -7.74 -0.09
C ILE A 212 -7.92 -9.03 -0.89
N ILE A 213 -6.95 -9.96 -0.92
CA ILE A 213 -7.09 -11.25 -1.61
C ILE A 213 -8.30 -12.02 -1.08
N LYS A 214 -8.42 -12.14 0.25
CA LYS A 214 -9.53 -12.83 0.90
C LYS A 214 -10.88 -12.18 0.61
N LYS A 215 -10.96 -10.85 0.70
CA LYS A 215 -12.21 -10.10 0.46
C LYS A 215 -12.73 -10.30 -0.97
N ASN A 216 -11.84 -10.43 -1.93
CA ASN A 216 -12.19 -10.59 -3.35
C ASN A 216 -12.22 -12.05 -3.80
N ASN A 217 -12.05 -13.03 -2.91
CA ASN A 217 -12.02 -14.46 -3.19
C ASN A 217 -11.05 -14.83 -4.32
N LEU A 218 -9.90 -14.17 -4.40
CA LEU A 218 -8.89 -14.47 -5.42
C LEU A 218 -8.26 -15.84 -5.16
N THR A 219 -7.95 -16.53 -6.25
CA THR A 219 -7.27 -17.84 -6.21
C THR A 219 -5.76 -17.71 -6.33
N PRO A 220 -4.97 -18.73 -5.94
CA PRO A 220 -3.52 -18.71 -6.14
C PRO A 220 -3.09 -18.57 -7.60
N GLU A 221 -3.91 -19.01 -8.55
CA GLU A 221 -3.63 -18.90 -9.99
C GLU A 221 -3.81 -17.46 -10.49
N GLN A 222 -4.71 -16.71 -9.86
CA GLN A 222 -5.00 -15.32 -10.25
C GLN A 222 -4.02 -14.31 -9.66
N CYS A 223 -3.39 -14.62 -8.51
CA CYS A 223 -2.57 -13.64 -7.83
C CYS A 223 -1.17 -14.16 -7.45
N ASN A 224 -0.21 -13.25 -7.45
CA ASN A 224 1.16 -13.43 -6.99
C ASN A 224 1.41 -12.51 -5.80
N ILE A 225 2.06 -13.00 -4.74
CA ILE A 225 2.37 -12.22 -3.53
C ILE A 225 3.87 -12.12 -3.40
N LEU A 226 4.42 -10.93 -3.60
CA LEU A 226 5.83 -10.63 -3.54
C LEU A 226 6.14 -9.86 -2.26
N CYS A 227 6.78 -10.53 -1.32
CA CYS A 227 7.22 -9.94 -0.05
C CYS A 227 8.49 -10.66 0.44
N SER A 228 9.10 -10.15 1.51
CA SER A 228 10.28 -10.80 2.10
C SER A 228 9.97 -12.25 2.49
N ASP A 229 10.88 -13.16 2.09
CA ASP A 229 10.78 -14.61 2.34
C ASP A 229 11.16 -14.93 3.79
N THR A 230 10.24 -14.61 4.71
CA THR A 230 10.38 -14.93 6.13
C THR A 230 9.34 -15.96 6.57
N GLU A 231 9.71 -16.80 7.54
CA GLU A 231 8.78 -17.77 8.11
C GLU A 231 7.52 -17.10 8.69
N ASP A 232 7.64 -15.89 9.20
CA ASP A 232 6.50 -15.12 9.72
C ASP A 232 5.53 -14.72 8.61
N ASN A 233 6.04 -14.25 7.47
CA ASN A 233 5.21 -13.92 6.31
C ASN A 233 4.55 -15.16 5.70
N LYS A 234 5.27 -16.29 5.58
CA LYS A 234 4.71 -17.58 5.14
C LYS A 234 3.55 -18.00 6.04
N LYS A 235 3.77 -17.97 7.35
CA LYS A 235 2.72 -18.31 8.33
C LYS A 235 1.52 -17.36 8.28
N LYS A 236 1.74 -16.05 8.09
CA LYS A 236 0.66 -15.06 7.95
C LYS A 236 -0.20 -15.33 6.71
N ILE A 237 0.44 -15.56 5.57
CA ILE A 237 -0.23 -15.85 4.30
C ILE A 237 -1.05 -17.14 4.42
N GLN A 238 -0.41 -18.24 4.83
CA GLN A 238 -1.08 -19.55 4.94
C GLN A 238 -2.23 -19.55 5.96
N ARG A 239 -2.07 -18.88 7.10
CA ARG A 239 -3.14 -18.78 8.11
C ARG A 239 -4.36 -18.01 7.60
N ARG A 240 -4.18 -17.00 6.76
CA ARG A 240 -5.26 -16.13 6.30
C ARG A 240 -5.93 -16.62 5.02
N LEU A 241 -5.15 -17.17 4.10
CA LEU A 241 -5.59 -17.53 2.76
C LEU A 241 -5.64 -19.03 2.50
N GLY A 242 -4.96 -19.83 3.33
CA GLY A 242 -4.86 -21.29 3.18
C GLY A 242 -3.49 -21.73 2.67
N LYS A 243 -3.23 -23.05 2.76
CA LYS A 243 -1.92 -23.65 2.43
C LYS A 243 -1.54 -23.57 0.95
N SER A 244 -2.49 -23.35 0.06
CA SER A 244 -2.26 -23.20 -1.38
C SER A 244 -1.61 -21.87 -1.76
N PHE A 245 -1.66 -20.87 -0.88
CA PHE A 245 -1.02 -19.59 -1.09
C PHE A 245 0.41 -19.59 -0.54
N THR A 246 1.34 -19.16 -1.36
CA THR A 246 2.78 -19.06 -1.04
C THR A 246 3.30 -17.67 -1.37
N ILE A 247 4.47 -17.34 -0.85
CA ILE A 247 5.25 -16.21 -1.36
C ILE A 247 5.68 -16.61 -2.78
N GLY A 248 5.45 -15.72 -3.73
CA GLY A 248 5.78 -15.92 -5.12
C GLY A 248 7.15 -15.38 -5.48
N GLU A 249 7.49 -15.57 -6.74
CA GLU A 249 8.71 -15.03 -7.35
C GLU A 249 8.37 -13.98 -8.39
N VAL A 250 9.32 -13.08 -8.66
CA VAL A 250 9.18 -12.10 -9.75
C VAL A 250 9.19 -12.86 -11.08
N PRO A 251 8.17 -12.69 -11.94
CA PRO A 251 8.12 -13.41 -13.22
C PRO A 251 9.32 -13.08 -14.09
N LEU A 252 9.99 -14.11 -14.60
CA LEU A 252 11.10 -13.95 -15.52
C LEU A 252 10.64 -13.36 -16.85
N LYS A 253 11.56 -12.71 -17.57
CA LYS A 253 11.28 -12.19 -18.92
C LYS A 253 10.77 -13.30 -19.84
N GLY A 254 9.62 -13.06 -20.46
CA GLY A 254 8.95 -14.03 -21.36
C GLY A 254 7.97 -14.98 -20.66
N VAL A 255 7.89 -14.96 -19.35
CA VAL A 255 6.86 -15.70 -18.60
C VAL A 255 5.66 -14.77 -18.39
N LYS A 256 4.45 -15.24 -18.75
CA LYS A 256 3.23 -14.46 -18.53
C LYS A 256 2.96 -14.31 -17.03
N PRO A 257 2.88 -13.08 -16.49
CA PRO A 257 2.50 -12.85 -15.11
C PRO A 257 1.06 -13.30 -14.81
N LYS A 258 0.74 -13.43 -13.54
CA LYS A 258 -0.65 -13.60 -13.11
C LYS A 258 -1.41 -12.28 -13.23
N MET A 259 -2.73 -12.35 -13.31
CA MET A 259 -3.60 -11.16 -13.44
C MET A 259 -3.29 -10.10 -12.37
N PHE A 260 -3.04 -10.53 -11.13
CA PHE A 260 -2.74 -9.64 -10.01
C PHE A 260 -1.39 -9.96 -9.39
N THR A 261 -0.52 -8.98 -9.28
CA THR A 261 0.74 -9.07 -8.53
C THR A 261 0.69 -8.07 -7.38
N PHE A 262 0.85 -8.55 -6.15
CA PHE A 262 0.87 -7.73 -4.94
C PHE A 262 2.28 -7.63 -4.40
N CYS A 263 2.79 -6.40 -4.22
CA CYS A 263 4.16 -6.12 -3.86
C CYS A 263 4.26 -5.38 -2.53
N THR A 264 5.15 -5.84 -1.67
CA THR A 264 5.64 -5.04 -0.53
C THR A 264 6.92 -4.29 -0.90
N ARG A 265 7.41 -3.44 -0.01
CA ARG A 265 8.61 -2.63 -0.22
C ARG A 265 9.86 -3.42 -0.63
N THR A 266 9.96 -4.69 -0.25
CA THR A 266 11.04 -5.59 -0.67
C THR A 266 11.24 -5.63 -2.19
N VAL A 267 10.17 -5.34 -2.94
CA VAL A 267 10.17 -5.35 -4.41
C VAL A 267 10.56 -3.99 -5.00
N TYR A 268 10.41 -2.90 -4.24
CA TYR A 268 10.64 -1.54 -4.78
C TYR A 268 12.08 -1.32 -5.24
N LEU A 269 13.04 -1.90 -4.54
CA LEU A 269 14.45 -1.66 -4.76
C LEU A 269 15.15 -2.63 -5.73
N GLY A 270 14.54 -3.75 -6.11
CA GLY A 270 15.33 -4.77 -6.84
C GLY A 270 14.57 -5.68 -7.78
N ALA A 271 13.28 -5.49 -8.02
CA ALA A 271 12.51 -6.37 -8.88
C ALA A 271 12.16 -5.69 -10.20
N ASP A 272 12.49 -6.32 -11.31
CA ASP A 272 12.13 -5.86 -12.63
C ASP A 272 10.95 -6.65 -13.18
N PHE A 273 9.91 -5.93 -13.64
CA PHE A 273 8.75 -6.53 -14.30
C PHE A 273 8.85 -6.39 -15.82
N TYR A 274 8.67 -7.50 -16.50
CA TYR A 274 8.76 -7.59 -17.96
C TYR A 274 7.39 -7.91 -18.57
N SER A 275 6.35 -7.21 -18.15
CA SER A 275 5.02 -7.35 -18.69
C SER A 275 4.81 -6.44 -19.90
N LEU A 276 4.04 -6.93 -20.88
CA LEU A 276 3.66 -6.18 -22.09
C LEU A 276 2.43 -5.30 -21.89
N CYS A 277 1.70 -5.46 -20.78
CA CYS A 277 0.40 -4.80 -20.57
C CYS A 277 0.07 -4.49 -19.11
N ALA A 278 0.97 -4.79 -18.15
CA ALA A 278 0.69 -4.54 -16.74
C ALA A 278 0.60 -3.05 -16.43
N ARG A 279 -0.39 -2.70 -15.60
CA ARG A 279 -0.56 -1.36 -15.03
C ARG A 279 -0.17 -1.35 -13.56
N SER A 280 0.51 -0.31 -13.13
CA SER A 280 0.97 -0.13 -11.76
C SER A 280 -0.04 0.70 -10.95
N PHE A 281 -0.44 0.17 -9.79
CA PHE A 281 -1.32 0.81 -8.82
C PHE A 281 -0.59 0.93 -7.49
N ILE A 282 -0.39 2.15 -7.02
CA ILE A 282 0.38 2.45 -5.81
C ILE A 282 -0.58 2.93 -4.73
N PHE A 283 -0.47 2.39 -3.52
CA PHE A 283 -1.36 2.73 -2.40
C PHE A 283 -0.56 3.25 -1.23
N SER A 284 -0.88 4.46 -0.78
CA SER A 284 -0.24 5.09 0.36
C SER A 284 -1.28 5.57 1.37
N ASP A 285 -1.14 5.16 2.62
CA ASP A 285 -1.99 5.64 3.72
C ASP A 285 -1.11 6.23 4.82
N SER A 286 -1.10 7.53 4.97
CA SER A 286 -0.29 8.24 5.95
C SER A 286 -0.68 7.96 7.41
N ASN A 287 -1.85 7.37 7.65
CA ASN A 287 -2.26 6.96 9.00
C ASN A 287 -1.58 5.67 9.47
N ILE A 288 -0.96 4.94 8.56
CA ILE A 288 -0.35 3.64 8.82
C ILE A 288 1.10 3.70 8.36
N ASP A 289 2.03 3.80 9.30
CA ASP A 289 3.47 3.94 9.04
C ASP A 289 4.01 2.97 7.97
N SER A 290 3.55 1.72 8.01
CA SER A 290 3.99 0.70 7.05
C SER A 290 3.43 0.88 5.65
N LEU A 291 2.34 1.63 5.48
CA LEU A 291 1.71 1.89 4.18
C LEU A 291 2.09 3.24 3.59
N ALA A 292 2.71 4.12 4.36
CA ALA A 292 3.17 5.41 3.86
C ALA A 292 4.30 5.21 2.85
N VAL A 293 4.09 5.68 1.63
CA VAL A 293 5.07 5.64 0.53
C VAL A 293 5.84 6.96 0.55
N ASP A 294 7.15 6.86 0.58
CA ASP A 294 8.00 8.04 0.42
C ASP A 294 8.01 8.49 -1.04
N ILE A 295 7.52 9.71 -1.27
CA ILE A 295 7.42 10.26 -2.61
C ILE A 295 8.80 10.57 -3.19
N SER A 296 9.77 10.91 -2.34
CA SER A 296 11.13 11.27 -2.79
C SER A 296 11.99 10.05 -3.11
N GLU A 297 11.74 8.91 -2.49
CA GLU A 297 12.61 7.74 -2.59
C GLU A 297 11.88 6.50 -3.10
N ASP A 298 10.75 6.10 -2.46
CA ASP A 298 10.02 4.89 -2.86
C ASP A 298 9.31 5.03 -4.21
N LEU A 299 8.68 6.19 -4.44
CA LEU A 299 7.87 6.40 -5.63
C LEU A 299 8.69 6.36 -6.92
N PRO A 300 9.84 7.05 -7.05
CA PRO A 300 10.70 6.93 -8.23
C PRO A 300 11.19 5.49 -8.46
N GLN A 301 11.51 4.76 -7.39
CA GLN A 301 11.90 3.36 -7.48
C GLN A 301 10.78 2.48 -8.05
N ILE A 302 9.55 2.66 -7.56
CA ILE A 302 8.37 1.94 -8.07
C ILE A 302 8.13 2.24 -9.55
N LEU A 303 8.20 3.51 -9.94
CA LEU A 303 7.95 3.95 -11.32
C LEU A 303 8.96 3.35 -12.31
N GLY A 304 10.17 3.02 -11.87
CA GLY A 304 11.19 2.35 -12.68
C GLY A 304 11.03 0.83 -12.82
N ARG A 305 10.05 0.19 -12.19
CA ARG A 305 10.00 -1.30 -12.14
C ARG A 305 9.48 -1.96 -13.41
N GLN A 306 8.63 -1.30 -14.21
CA GLN A 306 8.18 -1.83 -15.50
C GLN A 306 9.25 -1.56 -16.57
N ARG A 307 9.91 -2.63 -17.07
CA ARG A 307 11.11 -2.49 -17.92
C ARG A 307 10.86 -2.59 -19.42
N LEU A 308 9.68 -3.04 -19.86
CA LEU A 308 9.40 -3.17 -21.28
C LEU A 308 8.79 -1.89 -21.84
N PHE A 309 9.49 -1.24 -22.75
CA PHE A 309 8.97 -0.07 -23.49
C PHE A 309 7.76 -0.39 -24.37
N GLU A 310 7.60 -1.66 -24.76
CA GLU A 310 6.43 -2.15 -25.49
C GLU A 310 5.16 -2.16 -24.65
N ASN A 311 5.27 -2.08 -23.34
CA ASN A 311 4.15 -1.87 -22.44
C ASN A 311 3.77 -0.39 -22.45
N PRO A 312 2.56 -0.01 -22.94
CA PRO A 312 2.15 1.39 -23.02
C PRO A 312 2.06 2.09 -21.65
N TRP A 313 1.97 1.30 -20.58
CA TRP A 313 1.89 1.81 -19.21
C TRP A 313 3.19 1.66 -18.42
N SER A 314 4.31 1.31 -19.10
CA SER A 314 5.61 1.14 -18.43
C SER A 314 6.09 2.39 -17.69
N ASN A 315 5.75 3.57 -18.22
CA ASN A 315 6.13 4.87 -17.68
C ASN A 315 4.98 5.58 -16.97
N SER A 316 3.91 4.86 -16.62
CA SER A 316 2.77 5.44 -15.93
C SER A 316 2.35 4.60 -14.73
N ALA A 317 1.81 5.27 -13.72
CA ALA A 317 1.21 4.60 -12.57
C ALA A 317 0.02 5.40 -12.05
N ILE A 318 -0.86 4.72 -11.32
CA ILE A 318 -1.94 5.38 -10.58
C ILE A 318 -1.58 5.33 -9.10
N PHE A 319 -1.48 6.51 -8.49
CA PHE A 319 -1.15 6.70 -7.10
C PHE A 319 -2.41 7.03 -6.31
N TYR A 320 -2.84 6.10 -5.48
CA TYR A 320 -3.94 6.30 -4.54
C TYR A 320 -3.39 6.62 -3.17
N TYR A 321 -3.82 7.75 -2.60
CA TYR A 321 -3.36 8.14 -1.28
C TYR A 321 -4.52 8.50 -0.36
N ARG A 322 -4.28 8.34 0.93
CA ARG A 322 -5.11 8.82 1.99
C ARG A 322 -4.29 9.76 2.86
N SER A 323 -4.67 11.03 2.84
CA SER A 323 -4.22 12.01 3.79
C SER A 323 -5.31 12.20 4.84
N THR A 324 -4.98 12.53 6.06
CA THR A 324 -5.96 12.86 7.07
C THR A 324 -5.82 14.28 7.49
N ALA A 325 -6.92 15.01 7.40
CA ALA A 325 -7.04 16.33 8.04
C ALA A 325 -6.87 16.24 9.58
N ASN A 326 -7.05 15.05 10.14
CA ASN A 326 -6.92 14.77 11.59
C ASN A 326 -5.63 14.05 11.93
N TYR A 327 -4.61 14.15 11.08
CA TYR A 327 -3.35 13.51 11.37
C TYR A 327 -2.74 14.12 12.63
N ARG A 328 -2.47 13.24 13.59
CA ARG A 328 -1.92 13.50 14.93
C ARG A 328 -1.71 14.99 15.17
N GLU A 329 -2.51 15.58 16.05
CA GLU A 329 -2.38 16.97 16.51
C GLU A 329 -0.99 17.30 17.11
N MET A 330 0.00 16.43 16.85
CA MET A 330 1.36 16.60 17.29
C MET A 330 2.02 17.68 16.41
N LYS A 331 2.24 18.82 17.02
CA LYS A 331 3.00 19.91 16.40
C LYS A 331 4.46 19.47 16.21
N GLU A 332 5.12 20.04 15.23
CA GLU A 332 6.55 19.78 14.97
C GLU A 332 7.42 20.06 16.22
N GLU A 333 7.05 21.09 17.00
CA GLU A 333 7.72 21.43 18.25
C GLU A 333 7.57 20.32 19.31
N ASP A 334 6.38 19.74 19.47
CA ASP A 334 6.14 18.63 20.39
C ASP A 334 6.94 17.39 19.97
N PHE A 335 7.02 17.13 18.66
CA PHE A 335 7.84 16.04 18.14
C PHE A 335 9.33 16.28 18.39
N LYS A 336 9.86 17.50 18.14
CA LYS A 336 11.25 17.86 18.45
C LYS A 336 11.56 17.64 19.93
N ASN A 337 10.65 18.03 20.83
CA ASN A 337 10.82 17.81 22.26
C ASN A 337 10.90 16.32 22.62
N ILE A 338 10.13 15.47 21.95
CA ILE A 338 10.20 14.00 22.12
C ILE A 338 11.56 13.48 21.66
N ILE A 339 12.02 13.87 20.48
CA ILE A 339 13.32 13.47 19.94
C ILE A 339 14.45 13.90 20.88
N GLU A 340 14.45 15.15 21.33
CA GLU A 340 15.47 15.67 22.26
C GLU A 340 15.43 14.95 23.62
N SER A 341 14.24 14.62 24.13
CA SER A 341 14.11 13.83 25.36
C SER A 341 14.72 12.44 25.22
N LYS A 342 14.45 11.73 24.10
CA LYS A 342 15.02 10.41 23.82
C LYS A 342 16.54 10.48 23.63
N LYS A 343 17.02 11.51 22.93
CA LYS A 343 18.46 11.74 22.74
C LYS A 343 19.15 11.94 24.09
N LYS A 344 18.60 12.79 24.95
CA LYS A 344 19.11 13.01 26.30
C LYS A 344 19.07 11.74 27.16
N SER A 345 18.01 10.94 27.04
CA SER A 345 17.94 9.62 27.70
C SER A 345 19.10 8.73 27.25
N THR A 346 19.35 8.68 25.95
CA THR A 346 20.47 7.92 25.38
C THR A 346 21.82 8.41 25.89
N GLU A 347 22.06 9.72 25.90
CA GLU A 347 23.29 10.33 26.42
C GLU A 347 23.51 9.96 27.88
N ASN A 348 22.47 9.97 28.71
CA ASN A 348 22.55 9.54 30.12
C ASN A 348 22.91 8.05 30.24
N LEU A 349 22.37 7.17 29.38
CA LEU A 349 22.71 5.76 29.37
C LEU A 349 24.18 5.55 28.96
N LEU A 350 24.66 6.28 27.96
CA LEU A 350 26.05 6.24 27.52
C LEU A 350 27.00 6.78 28.61
N LEU A 351 26.62 7.85 29.28
CA LEU A 351 27.38 8.40 30.41
C LEU A 351 27.46 7.40 31.56
N ALA A 352 26.33 6.79 31.93
CA ALA A 352 26.29 5.76 32.98
C ALA A 352 27.20 4.58 32.65
N TYR A 353 27.22 4.10 31.39
CA TYR A 353 28.14 3.07 30.94
C TYR A 353 29.61 3.54 31.07
N ASN A 354 29.94 4.71 30.56
CA ASN A 354 31.30 5.22 30.52
C ASN A 354 31.90 5.45 31.94
N THR A 355 31.04 5.81 32.92
CA THR A 355 31.45 6.06 34.30
C THR A 355 31.38 4.82 35.20
N THR A 356 30.83 3.72 34.70
CA THR A 356 30.73 2.46 35.46
C THR A 356 32.08 1.73 35.51
N LEU A 357 32.29 0.95 36.57
CA LEU A 357 33.46 0.10 36.74
C LEU A 357 33.54 -0.93 35.61
N ASP A 358 34.73 -1.22 35.09
CA ASP A 358 34.95 -2.14 33.97
C ASP A 358 34.40 -3.53 34.23
N THR A 359 34.41 -4.00 35.49
CA THR A 359 33.84 -5.29 35.88
C THR A 359 32.33 -5.38 35.70
N VAL A 360 31.62 -4.25 35.63
CA VAL A 360 30.14 -4.18 35.49
C VAL A 360 29.72 -3.75 34.07
N LYS A 361 30.63 -3.18 33.27
CA LYS A 361 30.34 -2.67 31.93
C LYS A 361 29.72 -3.71 31.02
N TYR A 362 30.20 -4.95 31.07
CA TYR A 362 29.68 -6.02 30.24
C TYR A 362 28.20 -6.31 30.53
N ASP A 363 27.85 -6.46 31.81
CA ASP A 363 26.47 -6.75 32.19
C ASP A 363 25.52 -5.58 31.91
N LEU A 364 26.01 -4.35 32.11
CA LEU A 364 25.26 -3.14 31.80
C LEU A 364 24.96 -3.04 30.28
N ALA A 365 25.98 -3.23 29.44
CA ALA A 365 25.82 -3.23 28.00
C ALA A 365 24.92 -4.36 27.50
N LYS A 366 24.99 -5.56 28.11
CA LYS A 366 24.10 -6.68 27.81
C LYS A 366 22.64 -6.38 28.16
N ASN A 367 22.41 -5.62 29.24
CA ASN A 367 21.07 -5.15 29.58
C ASN A 367 20.56 -4.14 28.55
N TYR A 368 21.37 -3.18 28.10
CA TYR A 368 21.01 -2.25 27.02
C TYR A 368 20.70 -3.00 25.73
N GLN A 369 21.47 -4.02 25.38
CA GLN A 369 21.21 -4.85 24.19
C GLN A 369 19.86 -5.59 24.28
N LYS A 370 19.46 -6.07 25.46
CA LYS A 370 18.14 -6.67 25.66
C LYS A 370 17.02 -5.67 25.46
N VAL A 371 17.18 -4.48 25.99
CA VAL A 371 16.24 -3.37 25.88
C VAL A 371 16.13 -2.92 24.41
N ALA A 372 17.23 -2.70 23.72
CA ALA A 372 17.25 -2.31 22.31
C ALA A 372 16.60 -3.35 21.37
N LYS A 373 16.62 -4.64 21.75
CA LYS A 373 15.94 -5.72 20.98
C LYS A 373 14.46 -5.85 21.28
N SER A 374 13.95 -5.20 22.31
CA SER A 374 12.53 -5.27 22.62
C SER A 374 11.75 -4.36 21.67
N TYR A 375 10.86 -4.95 20.85
CA TYR A 375 10.08 -4.26 19.83
C TYR A 375 9.18 -3.13 20.37
N ASN A 376 8.91 -3.09 21.67
CA ASN A 376 8.04 -2.11 22.30
C ASN A 376 8.82 -0.93 22.92
N TYR A 377 10.14 -0.91 22.77
CA TYR A 377 10.98 0.02 23.46
C TYR A 377 11.46 1.13 22.51
N LYS A 378 11.13 2.36 22.79
CA LYS A 378 11.42 3.49 21.91
C LYS A 378 11.67 4.80 22.66
N ASP A 379 12.18 4.70 23.88
CA ASP A 379 12.44 5.89 24.69
C ASP A 379 13.90 6.37 24.59
N ASP A 380 14.73 5.66 23.81
CA ASP A 380 16.11 6.03 23.55
C ASP A 380 16.62 5.52 22.18
N TYR A 381 17.82 5.92 21.82
CA TYR A 381 18.51 5.56 20.59
C TYR A 381 19.79 4.78 20.85
N VAL A 382 19.81 3.90 21.86
CA VAL A 382 20.97 3.10 22.20
C VAL A 382 21.08 1.90 21.26
N ALA A 383 22.25 1.73 20.65
CA ALA A 383 22.70 0.48 20.05
C ALA A 383 23.89 -0.06 20.85
N VAL A 384 24.15 -1.36 20.73
CA VAL A 384 25.29 -2.02 21.41
C VAL A 384 26.13 -2.74 20.40
N ASN A 385 27.32 -2.20 20.14
CA ASN A 385 28.30 -2.80 19.25
C ASN A 385 29.10 -3.88 19.97
N LYS A 386 29.34 -5.00 19.25
CA LYS A 386 30.25 -6.05 19.69
C LYS A 386 31.61 -5.78 19.06
N ILE A 387 32.58 -5.48 19.89
CA ILE A 387 33.98 -5.23 19.47
C ILE A 387 34.82 -6.40 19.93
N GLN A 388 35.56 -7.05 19.01
CA GLN A 388 36.56 -8.03 19.38
C GLN A 388 37.90 -7.31 19.60
N THR A 389 38.47 -7.48 20.79
CA THR A 389 39.78 -6.93 21.11
C THR A 389 40.87 -7.76 20.46
N GLN A 390 42.10 -7.22 20.41
CA GLN A 390 43.27 -7.92 19.90
C GLN A 390 43.55 -9.24 20.65
N ASP A 391 43.14 -9.30 21.92
CA ASP A 391 43.28 -10.51 22.76
C ASP A 391 42.15 -11.51 22.57
N GLY A 392 41.25 -11.28 21.60
CA GLY A 392 40.14 -12.18 21.29
C GLY A 392 38.89 -12.04 22.18
N ASN A 393 38.91 -11.10 23.17
CA ASN A 393 37.77 -10.85 24.04
C ASN A 393 36.71 -10.06 23.32
N ILE A 394 35.42 -10.29 23.65
CA ILE A 394 34.29 -9.52 23.14
C ILE A 394 33.94 -8.42 24.14
N ILE A 395 34.01 -7.18 23.70
CA ILE A 395 33.54 -6.02 24.45
C ILE A 395 32.20 -5.58 23.84
N LEU A 396 31.21 -5.32 24.71
CA LEU A 396 29.93 -4.72 24.34
C LEU A 396 30.01 -3.21 24.60
N LYS A 397 29.95 -2.40 23.55
CA LYS A 397 30.04 -0.94 23.65
C LYS A 397 28.72 -0.29 23.23
N PRO A 398 27.99 0.34 24.15
CA PRO A 398 26.83 1.14 23.79
C PRO A 398 27.23 2.38 22.99
N VAL A 399 26.44 2.70 21.98
CA VAL A 399 26.62 3.86 21.10
C VAL A 399 25.26 4.51 20.81
N LEU A 400 25.29 5.78 20.42
CA LEU A 400 24.10 6.44 19.86
C LEU A 400 23.80 5.86 18.47
N ASN A 401 22.56 5.47 18.24
CA ASN A 401 22.09 5.00 16.95
C ASN A 401 21.50 6.16 16.13
N ASN A 402 22.34 6.90 15.46
CA ASN A 402 21.93 8.02 14.60
C ASN A 402 21.02 7.60 13.45
N LEU A 403 21.23 6.40 12.88
CA LEU A 403 20.39 5.93 11.77
C LEU A 403 18.91 5.78 12.20
N VAL A 404 18.66 5.22 13.39
CA VAL A 404 17.29 5.09 13.92
C VAL A 404 16.69 6.45 14.25
N LEU A 405 17.49 7.37 14.82
CA LEU A 405 17.07 8.74 15.11
C LEU A 405 16.63 9.47 13.83
N VAL A 406 17.48 9.49 12.82
CA VAL A 406 17.19 10.16 11.53
C VAL A 406 16.02 9.47 10.82
N ASN A 407 15.92 8.14 10.86
CA ASN A 407 14.78 7.42 10.32
C ASN A 407 13.46 7.77 11.04
N GLU A 408 13.47 8.02 12.36
CA GLU A 408 12.27 8.44 13.09
C GLU A 408 11.84 9.86 12.68
N ILE A 409 12.79 10.77 12.48
CA ILE A 409 12.53 12.13 11.97
C ILE A 409 11.95 12.04 10.55
N ARG A 410 12.56 11.23 9.67
CA ARG A 410 12.07 10.99 8.32
C ARG A 410 10.64 10.44 8.34
N ALA A 411 10.37 9.42 9.12
CA ALA A 411 9.03 8.82 9.24
C ALA A 411 7.98 9.84 9.70
N PHE A 412 8.32 10.69 10.65
CA PHE A 412 7.44 11.77 11.10
C PHE A 412 7.15 12.77 9.97
N LYS A 413 8.18 13.22 9.26
CA LYS A 413 8.03 14.16 8.14
C LYS A 413 7.20 13.58 7.00
N ILE A 414 7.41 12.30 6.65
CA ILE A 414 6.59 11.59 5.65
C ILE A 414 5.11 11.61 6.02
N GLN A 415 4.81 11.52 7.31
CA GLN A 415 3.45 11.50 7.81
C GLN A 415 2.80 12.89 7.91
N GLN A 416 3.59 13.94 8.15
CA GLN A 416 3.11 15.31 8.40
C GLN A 416 2.95 16.14 7.12
N ILE A 417 3.74 15.87 6.11
CA ILE A 417 3.70 16.64 4.87
C ILE A 417 2.46 16.25 4.08
N ASP A 418 1.65 17.25 3.68
CA ASP A 418 0.58 17.07 2.70
C ASP A 418 1.21 16.53 1.41
N TYR A 419 0.65 15.44 0.87
CA TYR A 419 1.14 14.85 -0.38
C TYR A 419 1.16 15.85 -1.52
N LYS A 420 0.25 16.82 -1.53
CA LYS A 420 0.22 17.90 -2.51
C LYS A 420 1.53 18.71 -2.53
N ASP A 421 2.03 19.10 -1.35
CA ASP A 421 3.26 19.87 -1.24
C ASP A 421 4.48 19.05 -1.66
N ARG A 422 4.47 17.74 -1.35
CA ARG A 422 5.52 16.82 -1.76
C ARG A 422 5.57 16.58 -3.26
N PHE A 423 4.43 16.45 -3.91
CA PHE A 423 4.37 16.31 -5.37
C PHE A 423 4.89 17.55 -6.08
N SER A 424 4.84 18.74 -5.46
CA SER A 424 5.39 19.96 -6.04
C SER A 424 6.92 19.94 -6.16
N VAL A 425 7.62 19.14 -5.35
CA VAL A 425 9.08 18.98 -5.41
C VAL A 425 9.50 18.16 -6.63
N PHE A 426 8.61 17.34 -7.19
CA PHE A 426 8.86 16.54 -8.38
C PHE A 426 8.47 17.29 -9.65
N SER A 427 9.43 17.92 -10.32
CA SER A 427 9.23 18.53 -11.64
C SER A 427 8.82 17.53 -12.75
N THR A 428 8.85 16.24 -12.44
CA THR A 428 8.56 15.11 -13.35
C THR A 428 7.21 14.42 -13.09
N ILE A 429 6.47 14.82 -12.04
CA ILE A 429 5.15 14.29 -11.76
C ILE A 429 4.13 15.23 -12.39
N HIS A 430 3.53 14.80 -13.48
CA HIS A 430 2.40 15.50 -14.08
C HIS A 430 1.13 15.15 -13.28
N ASN A 431 0.29 16.18 -13.01
CA ASN A 431 -1.01 16.08 -12.35
C ASN A 431 -0.99 15.87 -10.83
N THR A 432 -0.39 16.83 -10.10
CA THR A 432 -0.75 17.02 -8.69
C THR A 432 -2.09 17.71 -8.62
N LEU A 433 -3.13 16.96 -8.33
CA LEU A 433 -4.48 17.50 -8.20
C LEU A 433 -4.80 17.68 -6.72
N SER A 434 -5.38 18.83 -6.37
CA SER A 434 -6.01 19.01 -5.06
C SER A 434 -7.18 18.02 -4.90
N PRO A 435 -7.67 17.73 -3.68
CA PRO A 435 -8.88 16.94 -3.49
C PRO A 435 -10.04 17.42 -4.36
N ASP A 436 -10.24 18.74 -4.44
CA ASP A 436 -11.28 19.36 -5.27
C ASP A 436 -10.99 19.19 -6.76
N ASP A 437 -9.72 19.29 -7.19
CA ASP A 437 -9.32 19.05 -8.57
C ASP A 437 -9.52 17.59 -8.98
N ILE A 438 -9.25 16.64 -8.07
CA ILE A 438 -9.50 15.21 -8.30
C ILE A 438 -10.99 14.95 -8.50
N VAL A 439 -11.83 15.51 -7.63
CA VAL A 439 -13.28 15.40 -7.77
C VAL A 439 -13.75 16.05 -9.06
N ASN A 440 -13.23 17.23 -9.39
CA ASN A 440 -13.55 17.93 -10.64
C ASN A 440 -13.06 17.16 -11.87
N GLN A 441 -11.90 16.52 -11.83
CA GLN A 441 -11.42 15.67 -12.91
C GLN A 441 -12.30 14.43 -13.05
N GLU A 442 -12.63 13.76 -11.96
CA GLU A 442 -13.53 12.60 -11.94
C GLU A 442 -14.88 12.97 -12.57
N VAL A 443 -15.45 14.12 -12.19
CA VAL A 443 -16.67 14.67 -12.77
C VAL A 443 -16.50 14.97 -14.26
N SER A 444 -15.40 15.61 -14.65
CA SER A 444 -15.13 15.99 -16.06
C SER A 444 -14.98 14.77 -16.95
N GLU A 445 -14.23 13.75 -16.51
CA GLU A 445 -14.04 12.50 -17.25
C GLU A 445 -15.35 11.74 -17.37
N PHE A 446 -16.11 11.66 -16.28
CA PHE A 446 -17.45 11.07 -16.30
C PHE A 446 -18.36 11.77 -17.31
N LEU A 447 -18.49 13.09 -17.22
CA LEU A 447 -19.37 13.87 -18.09
C LEU A 447 -18.95 13.80 -19.55
N ARG A 448 -17.65 13.75 -19.84
CA ARG A 448 -17.11 13.58 -21.22
C ARG A 448 -17.62 12.31 -21.88
N VAL A 449 -17.78 11.22 -21.13
CA VAL A 449 -18.33 9.97 -21.63
C VAL A 449 -19.86 9.97 -21.56
N TYR A 450 -20.41 10.43 -20.45
CA TYR A 450 -21.85 10.47 -20.18
C TYR A 450 -22.62 11.27 -21.25
N THR A 451 -22.11 12.42 -21.66
CA THR A 451 -22.75 13.28 -22.67
C THR A 451 -22.78 12.63 -24.07
N LYS A 452 -21.93 11.65 -24.34
CA LYS A 452 -21.94 10.89 -25.58
C LYS A 452 -22.97 9.76 -25.59
N LEU A 453 -23.53 9.40 -24.44
CA LEU A 453 -24.53 8.37 -24.32
C LEU A 453 -25.91 8.89 -24.75
N SER A 454 -26.59 8.14 -25.62
CA SER A 454 -27.88 8.55 -26.17
C SER A 454 -29.08 7.95 -25.44
N THR A 455 -28.89 6.82 -24.72
CA THR A 455 -29.99 6.11 -24.10
C THR A 455 -30.05 6.34 -22.58
N ILE A 456 -31.28 6.37 -22.02
CA ILE A 456 -31.48 6.44 -20.57
C ILE A 456 -30.86 5.21 -19.88
N HIS A 457 -30.92 4.05 -20.52
CA HIS A 457 -30.33 2.81 -20.03
C HIS A 457 -28.82 2.96 -19.80
N ASP A 458 -28.07 3.40 -20.83
CA ASP A 458 -26.63 3.53 -20.75
C ASP A 458 -26.20 4.63 -19.78
N LYS A 459 -26.94 5.72 -19.75
CA LYS A 459 -26.72 6.83 -18.81
C LYS A 459 -26.91 6.39 -17.35
N LEU A 460 -28.01 5.68 -17.04
CA LEU A 460 -28.24 5.14 -15.70
C LEU A 460 -27.22 4.08 -15.32
N LYS A 461 -26.89 3.19 -16.25
CA LYS A 461 -25.87 2.15 -16.04
C LYS A 461 -24.53 2.80 -15.70
N MET A 462 -24.11 3.78 -16.49
CA MET A 462 -22.86 4.49 -16.25
C MET A 462 -22.89 5.21 -14.89
N LEU A 463 -23.96 5.93 -14.55
CA LEU A 463 -24.09 6.64 -13.26
C LEU A 463 -23.99 5.69 -12.06
N CYS A 464 -24.50 4.46 -12.19
CA CYS A 464 -24.51 3.47 -11.10
C CYS A 464 -23.25 2.62 -11.01
N GLU A 465 -22.50 2.43 -12.11
CA GLU A 465 -21.39 1.46 -12.20
C GLU A 465 -20.01 2.10 -12.43
N TYR A 466 -19.95 3.39 -12.74
CA TYR A 466 -18.67 4.08 -12.99
C TYR A 466 -17.77 4.16 -11.75
N GLY A 467 -18.38 4.14 -10.55
CA GLY A 467 -17.61 4.17 -9.30
C GLY A 467 -17.20 5.57 -8.85
N LEU A 468 -18.02 6.57 -9.18
CA LEU A 468 -17.83 7.95 -8.69
C LEU A 468 -17.76 7.99 -7.14
N SER A 469 -16.94 8.89 -6.61
CA SER A 469 -16.96 9.25 -5.20
C SER A 469 -18.30 9.91 -4.83
N SER A 470 -18.68 9.90 -3.55
CA SER A 470 -19.91 10.53 -3.08
C SER A 470 -19.99 12.00 -3.49
N ASP A 471 -18.88 12.72 -3.33
CA ASP A 471 -18.80 14.15 -3.65
C ASP A 471 -18.92 14.40 -5.15
N ALA A 472 -18.30 13.53 -5.98
CA ALA A 472 -18.43 13.59 -7.42
C ALA A 472 -19.84 13.27 -7.90
N ILE A 473 -20.55 12.32 -7.28
CA ILE A 473 -21.95 12.01 -7.59
C ILE A 473 -22.83 13.23 -7.37
N ASP A 474 -22.68 13.93 -6.26
CA ASP A 474 -23.49 15.09 -5.94
C ASP A 474 -23.28 16.23 -6.96
N ILE A 475 -22.02 16.46 -7.36
CA ILE A 475 -21.70 17.44 -8.39
C ILE A 475 -22.26 17.02 -9.75
N VAL A 476 -22.09 15.74 -10.13
CA VAL A 476 -22.62 15.20 -11.40
C VAL A 476 -24.13 15.34 -11.44
N LEU A 477 -24.84 14.96 -10.37
CA LEU A 477 -26.30 15.11 -10.29
C LEU A 477 -26.75 16.58 -10.34
N GLY A 478 -25.88 17.51 -9.92
CA GLY A 478 -26.11 18.95 -10.07
C GLY A 478 -25.92 19.46 -11.50
N GLN A 479 -25.03 18.85 -12.27
CA GLN A 479 -24.66 19.27 -13.63
C GLN A 479 -25.38 18.54 -14.75
N ILE A 480 -26.03 17.41 -14.46
CA ILE A 480 -26.87 16.69 -15.43
C ILE A 480 -28.14 17.52 -15.72
N ALA A 481 -28.00 18.43 -16.70
CA ALA A 481 -29.10 19.31 -17.09
C ALA A 481 -30.24 18.60 -17.87
N ASP A 482 -29.96 17.43 -18.44
CA ASP A 482 -30.82 16.83 -19.46
C ASP A 482 -31.93 15.95 -18.92
N SER A 483 -31.95 15.65 -17.65
CA SER A 483 -32.94 14.72 -17.21
C SER A 483 -33.24 14.81 -15.73
N ASP A 484 -34.17 15.65 -15.39
CA ASP A 484 -34.91 15.49 -14.15
C ASP A 484 -35.29 14.02 -13.93
N GLU A 485 -35.48 13.27 -15.02
CA GLU A 485 -35.84 11.86 -15.02
C GLU A 485 -34.70 10.96 -14.48
N ILE A 486 -33.45 11.07 -14.96
CA ILE A 486 -32.32 10.25 -14.49
C ILE A 486 -31.96 10.62 -13.05
N LYS A 487 -31.90 11.91 -12.75
CA LYS A 487 -31.67 12.41 -11.40
C LYS A 487 -32.74 11.89 -10.43
N SER A 488 -34.03 12.02 -10.82
CA SER A 488 -35.16 11.53 -10.05
C SER A 488 -35.08 10.02 -9.80
N TYR A 489 -34.74 9.23 -10.82
CA TYR A 489 -34.57 7.78 -10.67
C TYR A 489 -33.43 7.41 -9.72
N TYR A 490 -32.28 8.07 -9.87
CA TYR A 490 -31.12 7.79 -9.02
C TYR A 490 -31.35 8.20 -7.56
N THR A 491 -31.91 9.38 -7.33
CA THR A 491 -32.15 9.89 -5.97
C THR A 491 -33.26 9.12 -5.25
N THR A 492 -34.26 8.65 -5.99
CA THR A 492 -35.44 7.94 -5.39
C THR A 492 -35.11 6.45 -5.13
N LEU A 493 -34.40 5.80 -6.04
CA LEU A 493 -34.22 4.34 -6.00
C LEU A 493 -32.82 3.89 -5.56
N GLY A 494 -31.81 4.73 -5.78
CA GLY A 494 -30.40 4.39 -5.54
C GLY A 494 -29.84 3.38 -6.52
N SER A 495 -28.50 3.27 -6.55
CA SER A 495 -27.77 2.44 -7.52
C SER A 495 -28.14 0.95 -7.46
N SER A 496 -28.30 0.38 -6.25
CA SER A 496 -28.62 -1.04 -6.05
C SER A 496 -29.98 -1.42 -6.62
N LYS A 497 -31.00 -0.56 -6.44
CA LYS A 497 -32.34 -0.82 -6.95
C LYS A 497 -32.41 -0.64 -8.46
N LEU A 498 -31.77 0.39 -9.00
CA LEU A 498 -31.67 0.60 -10.45
C LEU A 498 -30.97 -0.57 -11.15
N LYS A 499 -29.93 -1.13 -10.55
CA LYS A 499 -29.25 -2.35 -11.04
C LYS A 499 -30.21 -3.54 -11.05
N SER A 500 -31.00 -3.76 -10.00
CA SER A 500 -31.99 -4.84 -9.92
C SER A 500 -33.10 -4.73 -11.00
N LEU A 501 -33.39 -3.53 -11.45
CA LEU A 501 -34.33 -3.25 -12.55
C LEU A 501 -33.65 -3.25 -13.93
N SER A 502 -32.37 -3.66 -13.99
CA SER A 502 -31.55 -3.72 -15.20
C SER A 502 -31.52 -2.40 -15.97
N TYR A 503 -31.56 -1.25 -15.25
CA TYR A 503 -31.58 0.12 -15.80
C TYR A 503 -32.66 0.36 -16.86
N ASN A 504 -33.71 -0.46 -16.88
CA ASN A 504 -34.76 -0.39 -17.87
C ASN A 504 -35.81 0.66 -17.49
N SER A 505 -35.93 1.72 -18.29
CA SER A 505 -36.81 2.86 -18.04
C SER A 505 -38.28 2.46 -17.84
N ALA A 506 -38.80 1.49 -18.61
CA ALA A 506 -40.20 1.03 -18.47
C ALA A 506 -40.39 0.29 -17.12
N LYS A 507 -39.47 -0.57 -16.73
CA LYS A 507 -39.51 -1.25 -15.41
C LYS A 507 -39.39 -0.25 -14.27
N ILE A 508 -38.55 0.77 -14.41
CA ILE A 508 -38.35 1.82 -13.42
C ILE A 508 -39.67 2.64 -13.27
N LYS A 509 -40.24 3.11 -14.38
CA LYS A 509 -41.52 3.85 -14.38
C LYS A 509 -42.64 3.03 -13.77
N ASN A 510 -42.76 1.76 -14.14
CA ASN A 510 -43.75 0.88 -13.54
C ASN A 510 -43.53 0.70 -12.04
N HIS A 511 -42.29 0.54 -11.62
CA HIS A 511 -41.94 0.39 -10.20
C HIS A 511 -42.30 1.65 -9.41
N LEU A 512 -41.92 2.83 -9.91
CA LEU A 512 -42.25 4.11 -9.28
C LEU A 512 -43.77 4.35 -9.28
N GLY A 513 -44.44 4.07 -10.37
CA GLY A 513 -45.92 4.20 -10.47
C GLY A 513 -46.65 3.27 -9.50
N VAL A 514 -46.20 2.02 -9.37
CA VAL A 514 -46.77 1.07 -8.41
C VAL A 514 -46.50 1.49 -6.97
N VAL A 515 -45.29 1.95 -6.64
CA VAL A 515 -44.95 2.39 -5.29
C VAL A 515 -45.78 3.63 -4.91
N THR A 516 -45.84 4.65 -5.76
CA THR A 516 -46.58 5.89 -5.49
C THR A 516 -48.07 5.62 -5.38
N PHE A 517 -48.64 4.90 -6.35
CA PHE A 517 -50.06 4.56 -6.36
C PHE A 517 -50.44 3.63 -5.20
N SER A 518 -49.60 2.65 -4.89
CA SER A 518 -49.85 1.74 -3.75
C SER A 518 -49.80 2.46 -2.42
N GLN A 519 -48.93 3.43 -2.25
CA GLN A 519 -48.78 4.13 -0.98
C GLN A 519 -49.97 5.09 -0.72
N GLU A 520 -50.38 5.88 -1.70
CA GLU A 520 -51.55 6.73 -1.60
C GLU A 520 -52.85 5.91 -1.43
N LEU A 521 -52.99 4.82 -2.19
CA LEU A 521 -54.12 3.92 -2.06
C LEU A 521 -54.14 3.22 -0.72
N LEU A 522 -52.94 2.77 -0.23
CA LEU A 522 -52.78 2.16 1.09
C LEU A 522 -53.18 3.14 2.20
N GLU A 523 -52.69 4.37 2.17
CA GLU A 523 -53.03 5.41 3.15
C GLU A 523 -54.52 5.73 3.16
N SER A 524 -55.09 5.96 1.99
CA SER A 524 -56.53 6.25 1.88
C SER A 524 -57.38 5.07 2.37
N SER A 525 -56.99 3.83 2.04
CA SER A 525 -57.69 2.62 2.47
C SER A 525 -57.57 2.40 3.98
N ILE A 526 -56.40 2.63 4.56
CA ILE A 526 -56.20 2.54 6.02
C ILE A 526 -57.01 3.62 6.76
N TYR A 527 -57.01 4.85 6.24
CA TYR A 527 -57.80 5.93 6.84
C TYR A 527 -59.33 5.76 6.67
N SER A 528 -59.79 4.98 5.69
CA SER A 528 -61.19 4.62 5.53
C SER A 528 -61.63 3.49 6.45
N GLU A 529 -60.77 2.51 6.69
CA GLU A 529 -61.01 1.30 7.48
C GLU A 529 -60.91 1.54 8.98
N PHE A 530 -59.97 2.39 9.42
CA PHE A 530 -59.73 2.66 10.84
C PHE A 530 -60.08 4.10 11.19
N LYS A 531 -60.86 4.29 12.26
CA LYS A 531 -61.36 5.62 12.69
C LYS A 531 -60.78 6.01 14.05
N VAL A 532 -60.60 7.32 14.22
CA VAL A 532 -60.23 7.87 15.53
C VAL A 532 -61.33 7.54 16.53
N GLY A 533 -60.97 7.04 17.68
CA GLY A 533 -61.89 6.57 18.72
C GLY A 533 -62.13 5.05 18.73
N ASP A 534 -61.75 4.36 17.66
CA ASP A 534 -61.87 2.89 17.59
C ASP A 534 -60.98 2.20 18.63
N LYS A 535 -61.57 1.17 19.27
CA LYS A 535 -60.87 0.29 20.21
C LYS A 535 -60.89 -1.12 19.65
N ILE A 536 -59.75 -1.57 19.08
CA ILE A 536 -59.66 -2.74 18.23
C ILE A 536 -58.55 -3.66 18.77
N THR A 537 -58.78 -5.00 18.76
CA THR A 537 -57.77 -5.98 19.19
C THR A 537 -56.60 -6.04 18.22
N LEU A 538 -55.42 -6.43 18.73
CA LEU A 538 -54.23 -6.56 17.88
C LEU A 538 -54.41 -7.62 16.79
N SER A 539 -55.21 -8.66 17.04
CA SER A 539 -55.54 -9.69 16.06
C SER A 539 -56.42 -9.13 14.93
N ASP A 540 -57.44 -8.35 15.27
CA ASP A 540 -58.36 -7.76 14.28
C ASP A 540 -57.64 -6.71 13.43
N ILE A 541 -56.80 -5.87 14.05
CA ILE A 541 -55.95 -4.93 13.30
C ILE A 541 -55.12 -5.66 12.27
N LYS A 542 -54.46 -6.74 12.69
CA LYS A 542 -53.61 -7.55 11.78
C LYS A 542 -54.43 -8.13 10.62
N SER A 543 -55.58 -8.74 10.91
CA SER A 543 -56.48 -9.34 9.90
C SER A 543 -56.99 -8.32 8.91
N ARG A 544 -57.43 -7.14 9.36
CA ARG A 544 -57.93 -6.06 8.51
C ARG A 544 -56.79 -5.50 7.63
N LEU A 545 -55.58 -5.32 8.18
CA LEU A 545 -54.43 -4.89 7.40
C LEU A 545 -54.00 -5.94 6.37
N GLU A 546 -54.10 -7.26 6.67
CA GLU A 546 -53.84 -8.31 5.69
C GLU A 546 -54.83 -8.28 4.51
N VAL A 547 -56.10 -8.04 4.76
CA VAL A 547 -57.10 -7.88 3.70
C VAL A 547 -56.82 -6.65 2.85
N LEU A 548 -56.50 -5.53 3.47
CA LEU A 548 -56.14 -4.29 2.76
C LEU A 548 -54.86 -4.46 1.92
N TYR A 549 -53.81 -5.07 2.46
CA TYR A 549 -52.58 -5.27 1.73
C TYR A 549 -52.79 -6.17 0.50
N LYS A 550 -53.58 -7.24 0.63
CA LYS A 550 -53.95 -8.10 -0.50
C LYS A 550 -54.78 -7.36 -1.54
N SER A 551 -55.74 -6.52 -1.16
CA SER A 551 -56.61 -5.81 -2.09
C SER A 551 -55.88 -4.79 -2.98
N ILE A 552 -54.74 -4.27 -2.52
CA ILE A 552 -53.91 -3.30 -3.24
C ILE A 552 -52.59 -3.90 -3.78
N ASN A 553 -52.42 -5.25 -3.74
CA ASN A 553 -51.21 -5.94 -4.12
C ASN A 553 -49.93 -5.46 -3.38
N TYR A 554 -50.09 -5.10 -2.10
CA TYR A 554 -48.98 -4.68 -1.25
C TYR A 554 -48.33 -5.91 -0.63
N ASP A 555 -47.11 -6.30 -1.11
CA ASP A 555 -46.40 -7.49 -0.70
C ASP A 555 -45.65 -7.30 0.64
N LYS A 556 -46.44 -7.13 1.70
CA LYS A 556 -45.96 -7.01 3.07
C LYS A 556 -46.82 -7.84 4.02
N VAL A 557 -46.17 -8.58 4.91
CA VAL A 557 -46.86 -9.28 5.99
C VAL A 557 -47.38 -8.27 7.01
N ALA A 558 -48.73 -8.20 7.17
CA ALA A 558 -49.36 -7.28 8.09
C ALA A 558 -49.04 -7.57 9.56
N LYS A 559 -48.72 -6.53 10.29
CA LYS A 559 -48.56 -6.55 11.75
C LYS A 559 -49.44 -5.48 12.38
N ALA A 560 -50.03 -5.74 13.52
CA ALA A 560 -50.84 -4.75 14.22
C ALA A 560 -50.07 -3.44 14.47
N LYS A 561 -48.79 -3.53 14.68
CA LYS A 561 -47.87 -2.37 14.85
C LYS A 561 -47.78 -1.48 13.60
N ASP A 562 -48.07 -1.99 12.42
CA ASP A 562 -48.04 -1.18 11.19
C ASP A 562 -49.05 -0.03 11.25
N LEU A 563 -50.12 -0.16 12.03
CA LEU A 563 -51.10 0.89 12.24
C LEU A 563 -50.50 2.14 12.91
N GLU A 564 -49.45 1.97 13.70
CA GLU A 564 -48.74 3.06 14.35
C GLU A 564 -48.06 4.03 13.36
N ASN A 565 -47.82 3.60 12.13
CA ASN A 565 -47.28 4.48 11.08
C ASN A 565 -48.30 5.54 10.63
N TYR A 566 -49.59 5.25 10.75
CA TYR A 566 -50.70 6.07 10.22
C TYR A 566 -51.51 6.76 11.34
N PHE A 567 -51.53 6.17 12.52
CA PHE A 567 -52.28 6.68 13.66
C PHE A 567 -51.42 6.74 14.93
N GLU A 568 -51.70 7.69 15.76
CA GLU A 568 -51.30 7.68 17.16
C GLU A 568 -52.24 6.76 17.93
N VAL A 569 -51.68 5.74 18.59
CA VAL A 569 -52.48 4.73 19.29
C VAL A 569 -52.05 4.62 20.75
N LYS A 570 -53.02 4.27 21.62
CA LYS A 570 -52.78 3.97 23.04
C LYS A 570 -53.01 2.51 23.31
N ASN A 571 -52.07 1.86 23.97
CA ASN A 571 -52.23 0.47 24.43
C ASN A 571 -53.33 0.36 25.47
N SER A 572 -54.23 -0.60 25.29
CA SER A 572 -55.36 -0.90 26.20
C SER A 572 -55.66 -2.41 26.21
N SER A 573 -56.67 -2.83 26.90
CA SER A 573 -57.16 -4.21 26.90
C SER A 573 -58.68 -4.23 27.00
N ILE A 574 -59.32 -5.24 26.42
CA ILE A 574 -60.72 -5.56 26.49
C ILE A 574 -60.91 -7.00 26.97
N TYR A 575 -62.12 -7.29 27.46
CA TYR A 575 -62.46 -8.68 27.80
C TYR A 575 -63.31 -9.26 26.67
N GLU A 576 -62.83 -10.32 26.04
CA GLU A 576 -63.53 -11.10 25.04
C GLU A 576 -63.65 -12.55 25.55
N ASN A 577 -64.84 -13.08 25.59
CA ASN A 577 -65.12 -14.44 26.08
C ASN A 577 -64.45 -14.78 27.44
N GLY A 578 -64.45 -13.80 28.37
CA GLY A 578 -63.87 -13.94 29.70
C GLY A 578 -62.34 -13.85 29.77
N LYS A 579 -61.65 -13.66 28.65
CA LYS A 579 -60.21 -13.48 28.58
C LYS A 579 -59.80 -12.04 28.28
N LYS A 580 -58.74 -11.58 28.96
CA LYS A 580 -58.18 -10.24 28.73
C LYS A 580 -57.34 -10.24 27.47
N VAL A 581 -57.75 -9.47 26.43
CA VAL A 581 -57.10 -9.36 25.13
C VAL A 581 -56.51 -7.95 24.97
N LYS A 582 -55.31 -7.86 24.43
CA LYS A 582 -54.63 -6.57 24.12
C LYS A 582 -55.30 -5.89 22.93
N CYS A 583 -55.48 -4.59 23.02
CA CYS A 583 -56.08 -3.77 21.96
C CYS A 583 -55.37 -2.41 21.85
N TYR A 584 -55.55 -1.74 20.70
CA TYR A 584 -55.23 -0.33 20.51
C TYR A 584 -56.51 0.52 20.60
N ILE A 585 -56.34 1.73 21.15
CA ILE A 585 -57.32 2.82 21.01
C ILE A 585 -56.69 3.82 20.06
N ILE A 586 -57.33 4.13 18.96
CA ILE A 586 -56.89 5.08 17.94
C ILE A 586 -57.18 6.48 18.44
N ILE A 587 -56.14 7.30 18.65
CA ILE A 587 -56.27 8.64 19.25
C ILE A 587 -56.34 9.70 18.18
N LYS A 588 -55.45 9.66 17.18
CA LYS A 588 -55.31 10.72 16.18
C LYS A 588 -54.70 10.16 14.90
N LYS A 589 -55.07 10.71 13.74
CA LYS A 589 -54.35 10.48 12.47
C LYS A 589 -52.99 11.17 12.51
N LYS A 590 -51.98 10.47 12.00
CA LYS A 590 -50.69 11.04 11.68
C LYS A 590 -50.78 11.50 10.23
N GLY A 591 -50.78 12.76 9.99
CA GLY A 591 -50.77 13.37 8.66
C GLY A 591 -49.81 14.50 8.67
#